data_68b2b634a297c14148e1fb60f818cbc4
#
_entry.id   68b2b634a297c14148e1fb60f818cbc4
#
_cell.length_a   1.000
_cell.length_b   1.000
_cell.length_c   1.000
_cell.angle_alpha   90.00
_cell.angle_beta   90.00
_cell.angle_gamma   90.00
#
_symmetry.space_group_name_H-M   'P 1'
#
loop_
_entity.id
_entity.type
_entity.pdbx_description
1 polymer ?
#
loop_
_entity_poly.entity_id
_entity_poly.type
_entity_poly.pdbx_seq_one_letter_code
_entity_poly.pdbx_strand_id
1 'polypeptide(L)'
;MRNHFHLVFETPQPNLVFGMKWLLGTYTKRFNKRHDLCGHLFAGRYKALIVDGSGNSYLRTVCDYVHLNPVRARLLEPEAMLESYPWSSYKEYLKAAMHRPGWLRVDRLLGEKGIQNDNEAGRKLFALQMEGRRGEELATDYTELRRDWILGSTEFRTKLLAAAEERVGPSHYGAQRFETDAQKAERILKEEMARLGWTDADLRARPKGHHFKIMLARQLRQETTMSLKWIAKRLCMGSWTYVSNLLNEKPKLDVQAQGALLGVSPHY
;
A
#
# COMPACT_ATOMS: atom_id res chain seq x y z
N MET A 1 -8.21 -13.31 -10.33
CA MET A 1 -7.23 -13.94 -11.23
C MET A 1 -6.61 -15.13 -10.51
N ARG A 2 -5.93 -16.04 -11.22
CA ARG A 2 -5.35 -17.25 -10.58
C ARG A 2 -4.16 -16.94 -9.67
N ASN A 3 -3.33 -15.97 -10.05
CA ASN A 3 -2.04 -15.69 -9.40
C ASN A 3 -1.79 -14.20 -9.10
N HIS A 4 -2.72 -13.33 -9.37
CA HIS A 4 -2.64 -11.91 -9.07
C HIS A 4 -4.03 -11.29 -8.91
N PHE A 5 -4.08 -10.06 -8.42
CA PHE A 5 -5.31 -9.29 -8.30
C PHE A 5 -5.07 -7.84 -8.77
N HIS A 6 -6.14 -7.18 -9.12
CA HIS A 6 -6.18 -5.76 -9.45
C HIS A 6 -7.09 -5.04 -8.46
N LEU A 7 -6.68 -3.86 -8.03
CA LEU A 7 -7.45 -2.99 -7.15
C LEU A 7 -7.44 -1.58 -7.74
N VAL A 8 -8.57 -0.92 -7.70
CA VAL A 8 -8.70 0.50 -8.02
C VAL A 8 -9.05 1.22 -6.71
N PHE A 9 -8.18 2.12 -6.28
CA PHE A 9 -8.35 2.87 -5.04
C PHE A 9 -8.43 4.36 -5.30
N GLU A 10 -9.25 5.03 -4.52
CA GLU A 10 -9.09 6.44 -4.27
C GLU A 10 -8.33 6.62 -2.95
N THR A 11 -7.28 7.42 -2.98
CA THR A 11 -6.43 7.68 -1.80
C THR A 11 -6.52 9.15 -1.43
N PRO A 12 -7.50 9.55 -0.58
CA PRO A 12 -7.66 10.95 -0.16
C PRO A 12 -6.46 11.49 0.61
N GLN A 13 -5.67 10.59 1.18
CA GLN A 13 -4.42 10.88 1.90
C GLN A 13 -3.26 10.09 1.29
N PRO A 14 -2.01 10.57 1.36
CA PRO A 14 -0.84 9.91 0.78
C PRO A 14 -0.38 8.69 1.61
N ASN A 15 -1.26 7.72 1.82
CA ASN A 15 -1.05 6.56 2.70
C ASN A 15 -1.08 5.20 1.97
N LEU A 16 -1.02 5.19 0.64
CA LEU A 16 -1.09 3.96 -0.17
C LEU A 16 -0.07 2.90 0.27
N VAL A 17 1.16 3.29 0.51
CA VAL A 17 2.24 2.36 0.91
C VAL A 17 1.89 1.67 2.24
N PHE A 18 1.42 2.44 3.21
CA PHE A 18 0.99 1.91 4.51
C PHE A 18 -0.23 0.99 4.35
N GLY A 19 -1.23 1.42 3.60
CA GLY A 19 -2.44 0.63 3.33
C GLY A 19 -2.13 -0.70 2.65
N MET A 20 -1.28 -0.69 1.62
CA MET A 20 -0.87 -1.92 0.93
C MET A 20 -0.03 -2.85 1.81
N LYS A 21 0.89 -2.31 2.61
CA LYS A 21 1.65 -3.11 3.59
C LYS A 21 0.73 -3.80 4.59
N TRP A 22 -0.25 -3.08 5.11
CA TRP A 22 -1.24 -3.60 6.04
C TRP A 22 -2.13 -4.68 5.37
N LEU A 23 -2.68 -4.40 4.19
CA LEU A 23 -3.56 -5.29 3.43
C LEU A 23 -2.85 -6.63 3.13
N LEU A 24 -1.69 -6.56 2.47
CA LEU A 24 -0.95 -7.76 2.06
C LEU A 24 -0.46 -8.56 3.26
N GLY A 25 0.04 -7.89 4.30
CA GLY A 25 0.50 -8.55 5.52
C GLY A 25 -0.64 -9.22 6.30
N THR A 26 -1.78 -8.54 6.43
CA THR A 26 -2.96 -9.08 7.13
C THR A 26 -3.55 -10.25 6.35
N TYR A 27 -3.68 -10.12 5.02
CA TYR A 27 -4.18 -11.20 4.18
C TYR A 27 -3.27 -12.43 4.26
N THR A 28 -1.96 -12.26 4.10
CA THR A 28 -0.98 -13.36 4.21
C THR A 28 -1.09 -14.07 5.55
N LYS A 29 -1.16 -13.33 6.66
CA LYS A 29 -1.30 -13.94 7.99
C LYS A 29 -2.58 -14.75 8.14
N ARG A 30 -3.72 -14.18 7.67
CA ARG A 30 -5.02 -14.86 7.74
C ARG A 30 -5.08 -16.10 6.84
N PHE A 31 -4.53 -15.99 5.64
CA PHE A 31 -4.46 -17.08 4.68
C PHE A 31 -3.61 -18.23 5.24
N ASN A 32 -2.39 -17.93 5.66
CA ASN A 32 -1.48 -18.93 6.22
C ASN A 32 -2.08 -19.62 7.46
N LYS A 33 -2.71 -18.87 8.36
CA LYS A 33 -3.39 -19.43 9.52
C LYS A 33 -4.55 -20.36 9.15
N ARG A 34 -5.33 -20.00 8.11
CA ARG A 34 -6.47 -20.81 7.65
C ARG A 34 -6.05 -22.12 7.00
N HIS A 35 -4.92 -22.10 6.30
CA HIS A 35 -4.43 -23.22 5.50
C HIS A 35 -3.23 -23.95 6.12
N ASP A 36 -2.87 -23.61 7.35
CA ASP A 36 -1.71 -24.15 8.07
C ASP A 36 -0.40 -24.03 7.27
N LEU A 37 -0.22 -22.87 6.64
CA LEU A 37 0.93 -22.55 5.81
C LEU A 37 1.84 -21.52 6.47
N CYS A 38 3.07 -21.43 5.98
CA CYS A 38 4.03 -20.41 6.39
C CYS A 38 4.74 -19.79 5.17
N GLY A 39 5.34 -18.61 5.37
CA GLY A 39 6.10 -17.92 4.33
C GLY A 39 5.33 -16.80 3.63
N HIS A 40 5.85 -16.36 2.48
CA HIS A 40 5.30 -15.26 1.71
C HIS A 40 4.24 -15.75 0.73
N LEU A 41 3.04 -15.17 0.78
CA LEU A 41 1.99 -15.44 -0.19
C LEU A 41 2.19 -14.60 -1.47
N PHE A 42 2.64 -13.36 -1.31
CA PHE A 42 2.86 -12.46 -2.44
C PHE A 42 4.35 -12.33 -2.75
N ALA A 43 4.69 -12.43 -4.04
CA ALA A 43 6.05 -12.26 -4.53
C ALA A 43 6.30 -10.80 -4.94
N GLY A 44 7.33 -10.19 -4.38
CA GLY A 44 7.76 -8.85 -4.73
C GLY A 44 6.86 -7.73 -4.21
N ARG A 45 7.06 -6.53 -4.77
CA ARG A 45 6.27 -5.33 -4.45
C ARG A 45 5.05 -5.25 -5.35
N TYR A 46 3.96 -4.62 -4.86
CA TYR A 46 2.84 -4.29 -5.72
C TYR A 46 3.26 -3.25 -6.78
N LYS A 47 2.64 -3.31 -7.94
CA LYS A 47 2.75 -2.29 -8.98
C LYS A 47 1.64 -1.27 -8.79
N ALA A 48 1.96 0.00 -8.90
CA ALA A 48 0.98 1.08 -8.83
C ALA A 48 0.97 1.86 -10.15
N LEU A 49 -0.23 2.17 -10.63
CA LEU A 49 -0.51 3.06 -11.73
C LEU A 49 -1.33 4.23 -11.19
N ILE A 50 -0.85 5.44 -11.37
CA ILE A 50 -1.59 6.65 -10.98
C ILE A 50 -2.51 7.01 -12.13
N VAL A 51 -3.81 7.16 -11.83
CA VAL A 51 -4.85 7.41 -12.83
C VAL A 51 -5.41 8.81 -12.65
N ASP A 52 -5.48 9.56 -13.75
CA ASP A 52 -6.15 10.86 -13.80
C ASP A 52 -7.67 10.67 -13.64
N GLY A 53 -8.21 11.18 -12.55
CA GLY A 53 -9.64 11.12 -12.23
C GLY A 53 -10.41 12.36 -12.67
N SER A 54 -9.87 13.21 -13.54
CA SER A 54 -10.50 14.49 -13.94
C SER A 54 -11.65 14.38 -14.95
N GLY A 55 -12.11 13.16 -15.28
CA GLY A 55 -13.28 12.95 -16.15
C GLY A 55 -12.97 12.68 -17.62
N ASN A 56 -11.70 12.48 -17.98
CA ASN A 56 -11.26 12.20 -19.36
C ASN A 56 -11.31 10.70 -19.72
N SER A 57 -12.21 9.93 -19.14
CA SER A 57 -12.38 8.49 -19.39
C SER A 57 -11.22 7.58 -18.97
N TYR A 58 -10.15 8.12 -18.37
CA TYR A 58 -9.04 7.27 -17.90
C TYR A 58 -9.46 6.33 -16.77
N LEU A 59 -10.26 6.83 -15.82
CA LEU A 59 -10.82 6.01 -14.75
C LEU A 59 -11.73 4.91 -15.32
N ARG A 60 -12.60 5.25 -16.29
CA ARG A 60 -13.45 4.28 -16.99
C ARG A 60 -12.60 3.19 -17.63
N THR A 61 -11.54 3.55 -18.36
CA THR A 61 -10.65 2.61 -19.05
C THR A 61 -10.02 1.63 -18.05
N VAL A 62 -9.53 2.13 -16.91
CA VAL A 62 -8.92 1.26 -15.87
C VAL A 62 -9.96 0.35 -15.22
N CYS A 63 -11.15 0.87 -14.90
CA CYS A 63 -12.21 0.07 -14.30
C CYS A 63 -12.74 -1.00 -15.28
N ASP A 64 -12.90 -0.66 -16.56
CA ASP A 64 -13.27 -1.62 -17.60
C ASP A 64 -12.18 -2.70 -17.74
N TYR A 65 -10.90 -2.30 -17.77
CA TYR A 65 -9.78 -3.25 -17.75
C TYR A 65 -9.86 -4.24 -16.59
N VAL A 66 -10.18 -3.76 -15.37
CA VAL A 66 -10.26 -4.62 -14.19
C VAL A 66 -11.49 -5.53 -14.23
N HIS A 67 -12.65 -5.00 -14.59
CA HIS A 67 -13.89 -5.77 -14.64
C HIS A 67 -13.89 -6.82 -15.77
N LEU A 68 -13.31 -6.49 -16.94
CA LEU A 68 -13.23 -7.38 -18.09
C LEU A 68 -11.99 -8.30 -18.08
N ASN A 69 -11.12 -8.15 -17.09
CA ASN A 69 -9.92 -8.98 -16.96
C ASN A 69 -10.21 -10.50 -16.95
N PRO A 70 -11.28 -11.01 -16.31
CA PRO A 70 -11.64 -12.42 -16.38
C PRO A 70 -11.95 -12.92 -17.79
N VAL A 71 -12.56 -12.08 -18.64
CA VAL A 71 -12.84 -12.38 -20.05
C VAL A 71 -11.52 -12.52 -20.82
N ARG A 72 -10.68 -11.49 -20.72
CA ARG A 72 -9.36 -11.46 -21.38
C ARG A 72 -8.47 -12.62 -20.94
N ALA A 73 -8.57 -13.03 -19.69
CA ALA A 73 -7.82 -14.17 -19.16
C ALA A 73 -8.50 -15.52 -19.44
N ARG A 74 -9.61 -15.54 -20.19
CA ARG A 74 -10.38 -16.75 -20.50
C ARG A 74 -10.77 -17.55 -19.25
N LEU A 75 -11.20 -16.85 -18.22
CA LEU A 75 -11.69 -17.44 -16.95
C LEU A 75 -13.23 -17.52 -16.91
N LEU A 76 -13.89 -16.97 -17.93
CA LEU A 76 -15.33 -17.06 -18.18
C LEU A 76 -15.55 -17.76 -19.50
N GLU A 77 -16.53 -18.66 -19.54
CA GLU A 77 -17.00 -19.23 -20.78
C GLU A 77 -17.63 -18.14 -21.68
N PRO A 78 -17.59 -18.30 -23.00
CA PRO A 78 -18.09 -17.29 -23.93
C PRO A 78 -19.54 -16.85 -23.67
N GLU A 79 -20.39 -17.77 -23.24
CA GLU A 79 -21.82 -17.55 -22.98
C GLU A 79 -22.11 -17.08 -21.54
N ALA A 80 -21.14 -17.23 -20.63
CA ALA A 80 -21.34 -16.89 -19.21
C ALA A 80 -21.33 -15.37 -19.01
N MET A 81 -22.29 -14.82 -18.27
CA MET A 81 -22.37 -13.40 -17.96
C MET A 81 -21.21 -12.97 -17.04
N LEU A 82 -20.78 -11.69 -17.13
CA LEU A 82 -19.71 -11.14 -16.29
C LEU A 82 -19.97 -11.30 -14.78
N GLU A 83 -21.23 -11.19 -14.36
CA GLU A 83 -21.63 -11.32 -12.97
C GLU A 83 -21.40 -12.72 -12.38
N SER A 84 -21.30 -13.74 -13.24
CA SER A 84 -21.03 -15.12 -12.81
C SER A 84 -19.62 -15.32 -12.29
N TYR A 85 -18.68 -14.39 -12.56
CA TYR A 85 -17.32 -14.49 -12.06
C TYR A 85 -17.25 -14.10 -10.58
N PRO A 86 -16.98 -15.03 -9.66
CA PRO A 86 -17.14 -14.79 -8.22
C PRO A 86 -16.07 -13.86 -7.64
N TRP A 87 -14.90 -13.74 -8.28
CA TRP A 87 -13.75 -13.01 -7.78
C TRP A 87 -13.61 -11.61 -8.39
N SER A 88 -14.75 -10.94 -8.62
CA SER A 88 -14.83 -9.57 -9.10
C SER A 88 -15.81 -8.76 -8.27
N SER A 89 -15.52 -7.47 -8.09
CA SER A 89 -16.50 -6.53 -7.53
C SER A 89 -17.62 -6.17 -8.51
N TYR A 90 -17.55 -6.59 -9.75
CA TYR A 90 -18.54 -6.26 -10.79
C TYR A 90 -19.99 -6.51 -10.34
N LYS A 91 -20.25 -7.71 -9.81
CA LYS A 91 -21.59 -8.08 -9.30
C LYS A 91 -22.11 -7.13 -8.19
N GLU A 92 -21.21 -6.52 -7.42
CA GLU A 92 -21.58 -5.61 -6.38
C GLU A 92 -22.07 -4.26 -6.96
N TYR A 93 -21.62 -3.85 -8.14
CA TYR A 93 -22.13 -2.68 -8.86
C TYR A 93 -23.58 -2.85 -9.30
N LEU A 94 -24.04 -4.08 -9.50
CA LEU A 94 -25.41 -4.40 -9.94
C LEU A 94 -26.41 -4.42 -8.79
N LYS A 95 -25.95 -4.47 -7.54
CA LYS A 95 -26.80 -4.45 -6.34
C LYS A 95 -27.29 -3.04 -6.00
N ALA A 96 -28.39 -2.96 -5.30
CA ALA A 96 -28.83 -1.71 -4.68
C ALA A 96 -27.83 -1.24 -3.61
N ALA A 97 -27.71 0.07 -3.41
CA ALA A 97 -26.72 0.67 -2.51
C ALA A 97 -26.74 0.08 -1.09
N MET A 98 -27.94 -0.24 -0.56
CA MET A 98 -28.11 -0.84 0.76
C MET A 98 -27.53 -2.26 0.90
N HIS A 99 -27.28 -2.95 -0.21
CA HIS A 99 -26.76 -4.32 -0.24
C HIS A 99 -25.28 -4.38 -0.65
N ARG A 100 -24.63 -3.24 -0.79
CA ARG A 100 -23.22 -3.14 -1.16
C ARG A 100 -22.31 -3.05 0.06
N PRO A 101 -21.07 -3.53 -0.04
CA PRO A 101 -20.05 -3.21 0.96
C PRO A 101 -19.84 -1.69 1.04
N GLY A 102 -19.80 -1.14 2.26
CA GLY A 102 -19.69 0.32 2.48
C GLY A 102 -18.40 0.96 1.95
N TRP A 103 -17.38 0.16 1.65
CA TRP A 103 -16.14 0.63 1.04
C TRP A 103 -16.21 0.73 -0.49
N LEU A 104 -17.23 0.15 -1.14
CA LEU A 104 -17.34 0.16 -2.60
C LEU A 104 -17.97 1.46 -3.08
N ARG A 105 -17.18 2.25 -3.77
CA ARG A 105 -17.60 3.49 -4.39
C ARG A 105 -17.97 3.26 -5.85
N VAL A 106 -19.18 3.57 -6.25
CA VAL A 106 -19.69 3.33 -7.60
C VAL A 106 -20.00 4.60 -8.38
N ASP A 107 -20.30 5.70 -7.67
CA ASP A 107 -20.73 6.99 -8.23
C ASP A 107 -19.81 7.50 -9.33
N ARG A 108 -18.50 7.43 -9.11
CA ARG A 108 -17.51 7.92 -10.08
C ARG A 108 -17.52 7.12 -11.38
N LEU A 109 -17.51 5.78 -11.29
CA LEU A 109 -17.53 4.95 -12.49
C LEU A 109 -18.86 5.06 -13.25
N LEU A 110 -19.98 5.12 -12.53
CA LEU A 110 -21.29 5.33 -13.15
C LEU A 110 -21.33 6.68 -13.88
N GLY A 111 -20.80 7.75 -13.24
CA GLY A 111 -20.70 9.08 -13.84
C GLY A 111 -19.85 9.07 -15.12
N GLU A 112 -18.70 8.42 -15.11
CA GLU A 112 -17.82 8.24 -16.30
C GLU A 112 -18.49 7.49 -17.44
N LYS A 113 -19.50 6.66 -17.14
CA LYS A 113 -20.32 5.93 -18.12
C LYS A 113 -21.59 6.67 -18.50
N GLY A 114 -21.77 7.92 -18.06
CA GLY A 114 -22.96 8.74 -18.34
C GLY A 114 -24.20 8.33 -17.56
N ILE A 115 -24.06 7.53 -16.51
CA ILE A 115 -25.15 7.07 -15.66
C ILE A 115 -25.26 8.00 -14.44
N GLN A 116 -26.22 8.90 -14.48
CA GLN A 116 -26.39 9.93 -13.45
C GLN A 116 -26.94 9.41 -12.13
N ASN A 117 -27.79 8.38 -12.18
CA ASN A 117 -28.49 7.89 -10.99
C ASN A 117 -28.21 6.40 -10.74
N ASP A 118 -27.85 6.09 -9.51
CA ASP A 118 -27.68 4.71 -9.03
C ASP A 118 -29.05 4.11 -8.64
N ASN A 119 -29.90 3.95 -9.63
CA ASN A 119 -31.19 3.28 -9.52
C ASN A 119 -31.17 1.97 -10.36
N GLU A 120 -32.30 1.24 -10.36
CA GLU A 120 -32.38 -0.02 -11.09
C GLU A 120 -32.11 0.14 -12.59
N ALA A 121 -32.65 1.18 -13.21
CA ALA A 121 -32.43 1.48 -14.62
C ALA A 121 -30.95 1.79 -14.91
N GLY A 122 -30.31 2.59 -14.07
CA GLY A 122 -28.90 2.90 -14.19
C GLY A 122 -28.01 1.67 -14.05
N ARG A 123 -28.30 0.77 -13.12
CA ARG A 123 -27.57 -0.51 -12.96
C ARG A 123 -27.78 -1.46 -14.14
N LYS A 124 -29.00 -1.53 -14.69
CA LYS A 124 -29.27 -2.29 -15.93
C LYS A 124 -28.51 -1.72 -17.12
N LEU A 125 -28.45 -0.38 -17.24
CA LEU A 125 -27.67 0.27 -18.29
C LEU A 125 -26.16 -0.01 -18.12
N PHE A 126 -25.65 0.04 -16.90
CA PHE A 126 -24.26 -0.33 -16.62
C PHE A 126 -23.95 -1.77 -17.05
N ALA A 127 -24.81 -2.72 -16.69
CA ALA A 127 -24.67 -4.11 -17.08
C ALA A 127 -24.65 -4.28 -18.62
N LEU A 128 -25.59 -3.62 -19.29
CA LEU A 128 -25.69 -3.65 -20.76
C LEU A 128 -24.42 -3.10 -21.44
N GLN A 129 -23.92 -1.96 -20.96
CA GLN A 129 -22.68 -1.38 -21.48
C GLN A 129 -21.46 -2.29 -21.26
N MET A 130 -21.37 -2.95 -20.10
CA MET A 130 -20.27 -3.85 -19.80
C MET A 130 -20.31 -5.14 -20.61
N GLU A 131 -21.48 -5.72 -20.79
CA GLU A 131 -21.63 -6.91 -21.66
C GLU A 131 -21.39 -6.58 -23.14
N GLY A 132 -21.80 -5.39 -23.60
CA GLY A 132 -21.45 -4.90 -24.94
C GLY A 132 -19.93 -4.78 -25.13
N ARG A 133 -19.24 -4.18 -24.16
CA ARG A 133 -17.76 -4.07 -24.17
C ARG A 133 -17.06 -5.43 -24.15
N ARG A 134 -17.67 -6.44 -23.56
CA ARG A 134 -17.11 -7.80 -23.51
C ARG A 134 -16.79 -8.36 -24.89
N GLY A 135 -17.66 -8.12 -25.88
CA GLY A 135 -17.43 -8.58 -27.25
C GLY A 135 -16.20 -7.98 -27.92
N GLU A 136 -15.80 -6.77 -27.51
CA GLU A 136 -14.66 -6.02 -28.06
C GLU A 136 -13.37 -6.22 -27.25
N GLU A 137 -13.45 -6.86 -26.08
CA GLU A 137 -12.37 -6.87 -25.08
C GLU A 137 -11.07 -7.52 -25.58
N LEU A 138 -11.18 -8.59 -26.38
CA LEU A 138 -10.01 -9.29 -26.91
C LEU A 138 -9.24 -8.47 -27.95
N ALA A 139 -9.89 -7.53 -28.62
CA ALA A 139 -9.29 -6.63 -29.60
C ALA A 139 -8.75 -5.32 -28.96
N THR A 140 -9.09 -5.04 -27.71
CA THR A 140 -8.70 -3.79 -27.05
C THR A 140 -7.24 -3.83 -26.64
N ASP A 141 -6.49 -2.79 -27.02
CA ASP A 141 -5.09 -2.63 -26.61
C ASP A 141 -4.99 -1.88 -25.27
N TYR A 142 -4.37 -2.52 -24.31
CA TYR A 142 -4.09 -1.96 -22.98
C TYR A 142 -2.57 -1.83 -22.69
N THR A 143 -1.78 -1.61 -23.72
CA THR A 143 -0.32 -1.53 -23.59
C THR A 143 0.10 -0.43 -22.63
N GLU A 144 -0.56 0.74 -22.66
CA GLU A 144 -0.28 1.85 -21.75
C GLU A 144 -0.52 1.48 -20.29
N LEU A 145 -1.62 0.76 -19.98
CA LEU A 145 -1.91 0.29 -18.63
C LEU A 145 -0.86 -0.69 -18.07
N ARG A 146 -0.10 -1.33 -18.92
CA ARG A 146 0.88 -2.35 -18.52
C ARG A 146 2.30 -1.81 -18.39
N ARG A 147 2.63 -0.76 -19.13
CA ARG A 147 4.00 -0.24 -19.26
C ARG A 147 4.22 1.02 -18.44
N ASP A 148 3.24 1.89 -18.40
CA ASP A 148 3.35 3.19 -17.74
C ASP A 148 3.00 3.12 -16.25
N TRP A 149 3.44 4.12 -15.51
CA TRP A 149 3.12 4.33 -14.10
C TRP A 149 2.14 5.50 -13.88
N ILE A 150 1.80 6.24 -14.95
CA ILE A 150 0.79 7.30 -14.98
C ILE A 150 -0.10 7.07 -16.21
N LEU A 151 -1.40 7.08 -15.98
CA LEU A 151 -2.42 7.14 -17.01
C LEU A 151 -3.19 8.45 -16.86
N GLY A 152 -3.06 9.36 -17.80
CA GLY A 152 -3.70 10.67 -17.72
C GLY A 152 -3.21 11.59 -18.82
N SER A 153 -3.77 12.81 -18.84
CA SER A 153 -3.39 13.87 -19.77
C SER A 153 -1.92 14.29 -19.61
N THR A 154 -1.36 14.91 -20.63
CA THR A 154 0.00 15.48 -20.57
C THR A 154 0.12 16.49 -19.42
N GLU A 155 -0.92 17.29 -19.20
CA GLU A 155 -0.96 18.28 -18.12
C GLU A 155 -0.97 17.61 -16.75
N PHE A 156 -1.74 16.54 -16.58
CA PHE A 156 -1.75 15.76 -15.35
C PHE A 156 -0.39 15.13 -15.06
N ARG A 157 0.25 14.56 -16.09
CA ARG A 157 1.60 14.00 -16.00
C ARG A 157 2.62 15.06 -15.59
N THR A 158 2.59 16.25 -16.21
CA THR A 158 3.49 17.35 -15.89
C THR A 158 3.30 17.84 -14.46
N LYS A 159 2.05 18.02 -14.02
CA LYS A 159 1.73 18.40 -12.62
C LYS A 159 2.24 17.39 -11.61
N LEU A 160 2.08 16.09 -11.88
CA LEU A 160 2.58 15.03 -11.01
C LEU A 160 4.10 15.00 -10.94
N LEU A 161 4.78 15.18 -12.06
CA LEU A 161 6.24 15.24 -12.12
C LEU A 161 6.76 16.44 -11.33
N ALA A 162 6.18 17.62 -11.54
CA ALA A 162 6.53 18.83 -10.78
C ALA A 162 6.31 18.65 -9.27
N ALA A 163 5.16 18.09 -8.87
CA ALA A 163 4.88 17.82 -7.46
C ALA A 163 5.82 16.73 -6.85
N ALA A 164 6.27 15.78 -7.65
CA ALA A 164 7.27 14.82 -7.24
C ALA A 164 8.65 15.47 -7.08
N GLU A 165 9.03 16.35 -7.98
CA GLU A 165 10.28 17.13 -7.93
C GLU A 165 10.32 18.08 -6.73
N GLU A 166 9.21 18.76 -6.43
CA GLU A 166 9.09 19.66 -5.28
C GLU A 166 9.23 18.89 -3.94
N ARG A 167 8.70 17.68 -3.87
CA ARG A 167 8.84 16.82 -2.68
C ARG A 167 10.18 16.10 -2.58
N VAL A 168 10.86 15.95 -3.71
CA VAL A 168 12.24 15.48 -3.80
C VAL A 168 13.14 16.69 -3.60
N GLY A 169 13.33 17.14 -2.36
CA GLY A 169 14.23 18.26 -2.04
C GLY A 169 15.65 18.03 -2.55
N PRO A 170 16.53 19.07 -2.52
CA PRO A 170 17.89 18.99 -3.07
C PRO A 170 18.74 17.86 -2.50
N SER A 171 18.36 17.30 -1.35
CA SER A 171 18.99 16.12 -0.74
C SER A 171 18.61 14.78 -1.41
N HIS A 172 17.67 14.76 -2.36
CA HIS A 172 17.19 13.54 -3.01
C HIS A 172 17.79 13.31 -4.41
N TYR A 173 18.75 14.14 -4.82
CA TYR A 173 19.41 13.99 -6.11
C TYR A 173 20.47 12.87 -6.08
N GLY A 174 20.26 11.84 -6.88
CA GLY A 174 21.25 10.89 -7.36
C GLY A 174 21.35 9.58 -6.57
N ALA A 175 22.16 9.49 -5.53
CA ALA A 175 22.55 8.25 -4.87
C ALA A 175 21.39 7.55 -4.10
N GLN A 176 20.49 8.30 -3.51
CA GLN A 176 19.38 7.73 -2.70
C GLN A 176 18.26 7.10 -3.57
N ARG A 177 18.19 7.43 -4.85
CA ARG A 177 17.21 6.87 -5.79
C ARG A 177 17.52 5.42 -6.19
N PHE A 178 18.80 5.04 -6.06
CA PHE A 178 19.30 3.69 -6.32
C PHE A 178 19.67 2.93 -5.03
N GLU A 179 19.42 3.56 -3.87
CA GLU A 179 19.74 2.98 -2.59
C GLU A 179 18.83 1.77 -2.33
N THR A 180 19.44 0.61 -2.14
CA THR A 180 18.71 -0.58 -1.69
C THR A 180 18.21 -0.37 -0.24
N ASP A 181 17.15 -1.10 0.16
CA ASP A 181 16.67 -1.03 1.55
C ASP A 181 17.77 -1.35 2.59
N ALA A 182 18.71 -2.21 2.22
CA ALA A 182 19.89 -2.51 3.06
C ALA A 182 20.84 -1.31 3.18
N GLN A 183 21.11 -0.62 2.08
CA GLN A 183 21.94 0.59 2.06
C GLN A 183 21.26 1.72 2.85
N LYS A 184 19.92 1.90 2.65
CA LYS A 184 19.13 2.85 3.42
C LYS A 184 19.19 2.56 4.92
N ALA A 185 19.04 1.29 5.31
CA ALA A 185 19.13 0.87 6.70
C ALA A 185 20.50 1.16 7.31
N GLU A 186 21.58 0.89 6.58
CA GLU A 186 22.94 1.19 7.04
C GLU A 186 23.22 2.70 7.11
N ARG A 187 22.67 3.50 6.19
CA ARG A 187 22.78 4.97 6.25
C ARG A 187 22.08 5.53 7.49
N ILE A 188 20.81 5.16 7.69
CA ILE A 188 20.04 5.58 8.90
C ILE A 188 20.82 5.21 10.17
N LEU A 189 21.34 3.99 10.20
CA LEU A 189 22.11 3.52 11.34
C LEU A 189 23.37 4.36 11.60
N LYS A 190 24.15 4.66 10.54
CA LYS A 190 25.35 5.48 10.63
C LYS A 190 25.03 6.90 11.09
N GLU A 191 24.00 7.51 10.54
CA GLU A 191 23.55 8.87 10.92
C GLU A 191 23.16 8.93 12.40
N GLU A 192 22.35 7.99 12.88
CA GLU A 192 21.90 7.97 14.27
C GLU A 192 23.04 7.59 15.24
N MET A 193 23.91 6.67 14.86
CA MET A 193 25.11 6.32 15.65
C MET A 193 26.06 7.51 15.76
N ALA A 194 26.27 8.25 14.67
CA ALA A 194 27.09 9.48 14.71
C ALA A 194 26.48 10.54 15.63
N ARG A 195 25.15 10.72 15.59
CA ARG A 195 24.44 11.64 16.49
C ARG A 195 24.59 11.27 17.97
N LEU A 196 24.66 9.98 18.26
CA LEU A 196 24.82 9.45 19.61
C LEU A 196 26.30 9.33 20.04
N GLY A 197 27.26 9.58 19.14
CA GLY A 197 28.67 9.34 19.36
C GLY A 197 29.00 7.86 19.55
N TRP A 198 28.24 6.96 18.94
CA TRP A 198 28.39 5.52 19.09
C TRP A 198 29.17 4.90 17.94
N THR A 199 29.93 3.88 18.28
CA THR A 199 30.66 2.99 17.36
C THR A 199 30.00 1.61 17.33
N ASP A 200 30.42 0.76 16.40
CA ASP A 200 30.00 -0.65 16.39
C ASP A 200 30.44 -1.41 17.66
N ALA A 201 31.51 -0.97 18.34
CA ALA A 201 31.93 -1.51 19.62
C ALA A 201 30.90 -1.18 20.71
N ASP A 202 30.34 0.03 20.70
CA ASP A 202 29.30 0.43 21.63
C ASP A 202 28.00 -0.38 21.46
N LEU A 203 27.64 -0.70 20.22
CA LEU A 203 26.51 -1.59 19.95
C LEU A 203 26.71 -2.99 20.56
N ARG A 204 27.95 -3.51 20.57
CA ARG A 204 28.25 -4.81 21.16
C ARG A 204 28.30 -4.76 22.69
N ALA A 205 28.89 -3.70 23.23
CA ALA A 205 29.08 -3.54 24.67
C ALA A 205 27.77 -3.27 25.43
N ARG A 206 26.81 -2.57 24.83
CA ARG A 206 25.57 -2.15 25.49
C ARG A 206 24.55 -3.29 25.56
N PRO A 207 23.67 -3.28 26.59
CA PRO A 207 22.64 -4.30 26.75
C PRO A 207 21.76 -4.49 25.51
N LYS A 208 21.28 -5.70 25.25
CA LYS A 208 20.42 -6.04 24.11
C LYS A 208 19.14 -5.21 24.08
N GLY A 209 18.55 -4.92 25.24
CA GLY A 209 17.33 -4.11 25.40
C GLY A 209 17.58 -2.63 25.67
N HIS A 210 18.77 -2.11 25.36
CA HIS A 210 19.06 -0.68 25.57
C HIS A 210 18.09 0.20 24.79
N HIS A 211 17.53 1.25 25.41
CA HIS A 211 16.42 2.03 24.85
C HIS A 211 16.75 2.65 23.48
N PHE A 212 17.98 3.12 23.24
CA PHE A 212 18.39 3.62 21.92
C PHE A 212 18.44 2.53 20.87
N LYS A 213 18.80 1.28 21.20
CA LYS A 213 18.72 0.16 20.27
C LYS A 213 17.26 -0.13 19.91
N ILE A 214 16.34 -0.04 20.86
CA ILE A 214 14.90 -0.22 20.60
C ILE A 214 14.38 0.90 19.70
N MET A 215 14.78 2.14 19.95
CA MET A 215 14.44 3.29 19.09
C MET A 215 14.92 3.07 17.65
N LEU A 216 16.19 2.72 17.46
CA LEU A 216 16.79 2.43 16.17
C LEU A 216 16.08 1.25 15.47
N ALA A 217 15.76 0.22 16.23
CA ALA A 217 15.03 -0.94 15.69
C ALA A 217 13.61 -0.55 15.20
N ARG A 218 12.91 0.34 15.92
CA ARG A 218 11.61 0.89 15.51
C ARG A 218 11.73 1.72 14.24
N GLN A 219 12.70 2.63 14.19
CA GLN A 219 12.95 3.48 13.03
C GLN A 219 13.29 2.64 11.79
N LEU A 220 14.23 1.71 11.89
CA LEU A 220 14.59 0.80 10.80
C LEU A 220 13.38 -0.02 10.32
N ARG A 221 12.51 -0.42 11.26
CA ARG A 221 11.31 -1.18 10.92
C ARG A 221 10.24 -0.34 10.22
N GLN A 222 10.16 0.96 10.53
CA GLN A 222 9.22 1.90 9.92
C GLN A 222 9.70 2.36 8.54
N GLU A 223 10.99 2.67 8.40
CA GLU A 223 11.54 3.33 7.23
C GLU A 223 12.12 2.38 6.18
N THR A 224 12.33 1.10 6.53
CA THR A 224 12.93 0.10 5.63
C THR A 224 12.14 -1.21 5.63
N THR A 225 12.40 -2.06 4.63
CA THR A 225 11.81 -3.41 4.56
C THR A 225 12.68 -4.47 5.25
N MET A 226 13.71 -4.05 6.01
CA MET A 226 14.63 -4.98 6.65
C MET A 226 13.92 -5.92 7.62
N SER A 227 14.30 -7.21 7.58
CA SER A 227 13.73 -8.22 8.45
C SER A 227 14.14 -8.02 9.91
N LEU A 228 13.29 -8.43 10.85
CA LEU A 228 13.65 -8.42 12.29
C LEU A 228 14.91 -9.24 12.58
N LYS A 229 15.19 -10.28 11.79
CA LYS A 229 16.40 -11.09 11.90
C LYS A 229 17.65 -10.26 11.56
N TRP A 230 17.59 -9.47 10.51
CA TRP A 230 18.66 -8.56 10.14
C TRP A 230 18.88 -7.47 11.20
N ILE A 231 17.79 -6.82 11.65
CA ILE A 231 17.82 -5.76 12.67
C ILE A 231 18.41 -6.30 13.99
N ALA A 232 17.98 -7.48 14.43
CA ALA A 232 18.50 -8.11 15.64
C ALA A 232 20.01 -8.39 15.56
N LYS A 233 20.47 -8.89 14.42
CA LYS A 233 21.89 -9.16 14.17
C LYS A 233 22.70 -7.85 14.12
N ARG A 234 22.24 -6.87 13.36
CA ARG A 234 22.97 -5.62 13.10
C ARG A 234 23.08 -4.74 14.36
N LEU A 235 22.02 -4.68 15.18
CA LEU A 235 22.02 -3.92 16.45
C LEU A 235 22.54 -4.74 17.64
N CYS A 236 23.01 -5.96 17.45
CA CYS A 236 23.46 -6.85 18.52
C CYS A 236 22.40 -7.02 19.62
N MET A 237 21.13 -7.25 19.22
CA MET A 237 20.00 -7.39 20.14
C MET A 237 19.61 -8.86 20.44
N GLY A 238 20.38 -9.84 19.94
CA GLY A 238 20.09 -11.27 20.15
C GLY A 238 19.13 -11.85 19.12
N SER A 239 18.04 -12.50 19.56
CA SER A 239 17.09 -13.12 18.64
C SER A 239 16.09 -12.14 18.05
N TRP A 240 15.59 -12.45 16.86
CA TRP A 240 14.52 -11.67 16.22
C TRP A 240 13.22 -11.68 17.02
N THR A 241 12.94 -12.77 17.77
CA THR A 241 11.79 -12.89 18.66
C THR A 241 11.88 -11.91 19.82
N TYR A 242 13.08 -11.76 20.40
CA TYR A 242 13.32 -10.77 21.46
C TYR A 242 13.07 -9.34 20.94
N VAL A 243 13.60 -9.00 19.75
CA VAL A 243 13.33 -7.69 19.11
C VAL A 243 11.85 -7.50 18.85
N SER A 244 11.16 -8.53 18.36
CA SER A 244 9.70 -8.47 18.14
C SER A 244 8.93 -8.15 19.41
N ASN A 245 9.28 -8.78 20.53
CA ASN A 245 8.63 -8.54 21.81
C ASN A 245 8.86 -7.09 22.28
N LEU A 246 10.11 -6.61 22.23
CA LEU A 246 10.45 -5.23 22.61
C LEU A 246 9.74 -4.16 21.75
N LEU A 247 9.52 -4.45 20.47
CA LEU A 247 8.81 -3.52 19.58
C LEU A 247 7.30 -3.54 19.81
N ASN A 248 6.75 -4.63 20.34
CA ASN A 248 5.32 -4.78 20.66
C ASN A 248 4.97 -4.32 22.08
N GLU A 249 5.95 -4.19 22.96
CA GLU A 249 5.72 -3.61 24.30
C GLU A 249 5.28 -2.15 24.15
N LYS A 250 4.14 -1.82 24.78
CA LYS A 250 3.72 -0.42 24.92
C LYS A 250 4.82 0.29 25.72
N PRO A 251 5.23 1.52 25.34
CA PRO A 251 6.19 2.28 26.13
C PRO A 251 5.65 2.37 27.56
N LYS A 252 6.39 1.82 28.53
CA LYS A 252 6.16 2.14 29.93
C LYS A 252 6.40 3.64 30.03
N LEU A 253 5.37 4.41 30.33
CA LEU A 253 5.51 5.82 30.70
C LEU A 253 6.40 5.85 31.94
N ASP A 254 7.64 6.29 31.79
CA ASP A 254 8.52 6.59 32.91
C ASP A 254 7.91 7.77 33.66
N VAL A 255 7.20 7.47 34.72
CA VAL A 255 6.60 8.45 35.66
C VAL A 255 7.67 9.28 36.35
N GLN A 256 8.96 8.95 36.22
CA GLN A 256 10.05 9.67 36.86
C GLN A 256 10.57 10.91 36.11
N ALA A 257 10.19 11.13 34.85
CA ALA A 257 10.62 12.32 34.09
C ALA A 257 9.71 13.56 34.26
N GLN A 258 8.53 13.40 34.87
CA GLN A 258 7.61 14.53 35.11
C GLN A 258 7.85 15.27 36.43
N GLY A 259 8.69 14.78 37.34
CA GLY A 259 9.02 15.42 38.60
C GLY A 259 10.04 16.58 38.53
N ALA A 260 10.73 16.72 37.39
CA ALA A 260 11.82 17.73 37.26
C ALA A 260 11.41 19.02 36.54
N LEU A 261 10.17 19.14 36.05
CA LEU A 261 9.67 20.29 35.28
C LEU A 261 8.59 21.12 35.99
N LEU A 262 8.19 20.75 37.19
CA LEU A 262 7.30 21.55 38.05
C LEU A 262 8.01 21.84 39.37
N GLY A 263 8.97 22.76 39.30
CA GLY A 263 9.49 23.46 40.47
C GLY A 263 8.41 24.39 41.01
N VAL A 264 7.56 23.90 41.91
CA VAL A 264 6.75 24.73 42.79
C VAL A 264 7.05 24.27 44.20
N SER A 265 7.85 25.08 44.91
CA SER A 265 8.05 24.99 46.35
C SER A 265 6.73 25.26 47.09
N PRO A 266 6.39 24.51 48.10
CA PRO A 266 5.29 24.87 48.98
C PRO A 266 5.87 25.84 50.06
N HIS A 267 5.42 27.04 50.02
CA HIS A 267 5.47 27.91 51.19
C HIS A 267 4.06 28.11 51.71
N TYR A 268 3.89 27.69 53.00
CA TYR A 268 2.83 27.94 53.97
C TYR A 268 1.44 27.48 53.68
#